data_276667c5bd00838a1b5b04c6b25ce022
#
_entry.id   276667c5bd00838a1b5b04c6b25ce022
#
_cell.length_a   1.000
_cell.length_b   1.000
_cell.length_c   1.000
_cell.angle_alpha   90.00
_cell.angle_beta   90.00
_cell.angle_gamma   90.00
#
_symmetry.space_group_name_H-M   'P 1'
#
loop_
_entity.id
_entity.type
_entity.pdbx_description
1 polymer ?
#
loop_
_entity_poly.entity_id
_entity_poly.type
_entity_poly.pdbx_seq_one_letter_code
_entity_poly.pdbx_strand_id
1 'polypeptide(L)'
;MPKKVQKEVKERPAYLNADGTINFDKVFKLQPKQTELLQMRTRDGIPYIMPVAPQCLSVGGFRSGKTTGWLMYFVMNYSLAFDCCDILVLRRTFRELESGAIKDFLTFVPPELYSYDQTKHCATFVNGSRVVFGHCQNLKMRDVEQYLGSAYPAILVDECGQFSAEAWGMLYSRNIVNAACKPNKYGHLPIPVIVGCTNPLGPYYEYYRTVFVQKEPFDKPEGARRDDTNGTWWVKESGEWVNVYDPRLYAYQRSTAMDNPEFLRRDPGFIARMNSLPKAQRDKKLLGLDGAVEGQYFSNFDPYEHVIDLREDPDAIIWQPWQAVVGSQDWGMGHANAAYLFTKALVRTLGTNYKLKTVCFRETVTKGGKTHKEWASLFNSMCKLPTGERVVPRLIAFSHEKFSKQVTAHTPADEYSRELRTYGLPAVSRATQDRVGRASLMYNLFSNGDLVILDTCKEIINAIPSIMRDPDNIDDCLKVDTKGDDAYDAFSYGLYAMLRERKRPEELEIQEHAKDLDPFARYFYLLKMANEASKRTEVFVQKDIPVWQGKCGLE
;
A
#
# COMPACT_ATOMS: atom_id res chain seq x y z
N MET A 1 -72.03 -0.33 -33.47
CA MET A 1 -71.58 0.52 -32.42
C MET A 1 -70.02 0.31 -32.28
N PRO A 2 -69.19 1.32 -32.47
CA PRO A 2 -67.75 1.15 -32.36
C PRO A 2 -67.36 1.04 -30.87
N LYS A 3 -66.56 0.05 -30.50
CA LYS A 3 -65.96 -0.11 -29.18
C LYS A 3 -65.05 1.11 -28.90
N LYS A 4 -65.38 1.87 -27.87
CA LYS A 4 -64.49 2.88 -27.32
C LYS A 4 -63.23 2.18 -26.82
N VAL A 5 -62.10 2.42 -27.49
CA VAL A 5 -60.75 2.11 -26.96
C VAL A 5 -60.54 3.02 -25.76
N GLN A 6 -60.65 2.47 -24.57
CA GLN A 6 -60.18 3.13 -23.36
C GLN A 6 -58.67 3.32 -23.54
N LYS A 7 -58.22 4.59 -23.67
CA LYS A 7 -56.83 4.94 -23.50
C LYS A 7 -56.46 4.59 -22.06
N GLU A 8 -55.66 3.54 -21.88
CA GLU A 8 -54.96 3.32 -20.61
C GLU A 8 -54.21 4.62 -20.28
N VAL A 9 -54.63 5.27 -19.23
CA VAL A 9 -53.86 6.38 -18.63
C VAL A 9 -52.64 5.70 -18.03
N LYS A 10 -51.52 5.73 -18.77
CA LYS A 10 -50.22 5.30 -18.21
C LYS A 10 -49.99 6.08 -16.96
N GLU A 11 -50.01 5.42 -15.80
CA GLU A 11 -49.61 6.04 -14.54
C GLU A 11 -48.25 6.72 -14.71
N ARG A 12 -48.15 7.94 -14.19
CA ARG A 12 -46.91 8.73 -14.24
C ARG A 12 -45.82 7.96 -13.50
N PRO A 13 -44.60 7.80 -14.09
CA PRO A 13 -43.50 7.14 -13.42
C PRO A 13 -43.22 7.75 -12.03
N ALA A 14 -43.03 6.90 -11.03
CA ALA A 14 -42.90 7.30 -9.62
C ALA A 14 -41.70 8.26 -9.37
N TYR A 15 -40.68 8.23 -10.24
CA TYR A 15 -39.49 9.09 -10.15
C TYR A 15 -39.66 10.48 -10.75
N LEU A 16 -40.83 10.83 -11.31
CA LEU A 16 -41.10 12.17 -11.80
C LEU A 16 -41.86 13.02 -10.78
N ASN A 17 -41.45 14.28 -10.67
CA ASN A 17 -42.14 15.34 -9.94
C ASN A 17 -43.41 15.77 -10.67
N ALA A 18 -44.25 16.60 -10.03
CA ALA A 18 -45.48 17.11 -10.61
C ALA A 18 -45.24 17.97 -11.88
N ASP A 19 -44.12 18.63 -12.00
CA ASP A 19 -43.69 19.45 -13.11
C ASP A 19 -42.99 18.67 -14.26
N GLY A 20 -42.87 17.35 -14.13
CA GLY A 20 -42.17 16.50 -15.12
C GLY A 20 -40.67 16.38 -14.93
N THR A 21 -40.08 17.04 -13.95
CA THR A 21 -38.66 16.90 -13.63
C THR A 21 -38.38 15.57 -12.91
N ILE A 22 -37.16 15.06 -13.04
CA ILE A 22 -36.74 13.84 -12.35
C ILE A 22 -36.50 14.13 -10.87
N ASN A 23 -37.12 13.32 -10.00
CA ASN A 23 -36.84 13.32 -8.58
C ASN A 23 -35.73 12.32 -8.30
N PHE A 24 -34.50 12.80 -8.15
CA PHE A 24 -33.32 11.96 -7.94
C PHE A 24 -33.41 11.09 -6.68
N ASP A 25 -34.02 11.59 -5.59
CA ASP A 25 -34.19 10.80 -4.36
C ASP A 25 -35.13 9.60 -4.54
N LYS A 26 -36.01 9.67 -5.54
CA LYS A 26 -36.87 8.54 -5.91
C LYS A 26 -36.19 7.57 -6.89
N VAL A 27 -35.16 8.00 -7.61
CA VAL A 27 -34.33 7.12 -8.44
C VAL A 27 -33.37 6.36 -7.56
N PHE A 28 -32.57 7.06 -6.77
CA PHE A 28 -31.60 6.47 -5.85
C PHE A 28 -31.26 7.48 -4.73
N LYS A 29 -31.39 7.04 -3.49
CA LYS A 29 -31.00 7.86 -2.34
C LYS A 29 -29.64 7.45 -1.84
N LEU A 30 -28.67 8.38 -1.94
CA LEU A 30 -27.33 8.18 -1.40
C LEU A 30 -27.38 8.00 0.13
N GLN A 31 -26.63 7.05 0.64
CA GLN A 31 -26.43 6.84 2.07
C GLN A 31 -25.54 7.96 2.65
N PRO A 32 -25.67 8.28 3.95
CA PRO A 32 -24.85 9.36 4.54
C PRO A 32 -23.36 9.21 4.29
N LYS A 33 -22.82 7.99 4.40
CA LYS A 33 -21.40 7.74 4.15
C LYS A 33 -21.00 7.92 2.68
N GLN A 34 -21.89 7.65 1.74
CA GLN A 34 -21.66 7.86 0.30
C GLN A 34 -21.58 9.36 -0.06
N THR A 35 -22.07 10.25 0.81
CA THR A 35 -22.04 11.71 0.59
C THR A 35 -20.86 12.40 1.27
N GLU A 36 -20.03 11.69 2.03
CA GLU A 36 -18.94 12.27 2.82
C GLU A 36 -17.89 12.98 1.95
N LEU A 37 -17.61 12.48 0.74
CA LEU A 37 -16.72 13.12 -0.24
C LEU A 37 -17.44 14.13 -1.15
N LEU A 38 -18.69 14.47 -0.85
CA LEU A 38 -19.47 15.46 -1.57
C LEU A 38 -19.65 16.70 -0.72
N GLN A 39 -19.61 17.85 -1.35
CA GLN A 39 -19.83 19.14 -0.70
C GLN A 39 -20.82 20.00 -1.48
N MET A 40 -21.64 20.75 -0.75
CA MET A 40 -22.43 21.80 -1.35
C MET A 40 -21.54 23.01 -1.63
N ARG A 41 -21.50 23.47 -2.86
CA ARG A 41 -20.86 24.73 -3.26
C ARG A 41 -21.83 25.62 -3.99
N THR A 42 -21.51 26.89 -4.04
CA THR A 42 -22.29 27.88 -4.81
C THR A 42 -21.43 28.39 -5.96
N ARG A 43 -21.98 28.35 -7.16
CA ARG A 43 -21.38 28.96 -8.35
C ARG A 43 -22.42 29.91 -8.94
N ASP A 44 -22.05 31.17 -9.11
CA ASP A 44 -22.94 32.23 -9.62
C ASP A 44 -24.30 32.31 -8.87
N GLY A 45 -24.26 32.12 -7.54
CA GLY A 45 -25.45 32.13 -6.68
C GLY A 45 -26.26 30.82 -6.64
N ILE A 46 -25.87 29.80 -7.43
CA ILE A 46 -26.61 28.54 -7.58
C ILE A 46 -25.90 27.42 -6.79
N PRO A 47 -26.59 26.79 -5.83
CA PRO A 47 -26.02 25.66 -5.11
C PRO A 47 -25.93 24.42 -6.00
N TYR A 48 -24.83 23.68 -5.89
CA TYR A 48 -24.62 22.39 -6.55
C TYR A 48 -23.77 21.46 -5.66
N ILE A 49 -23.96 20.17 -5.83
CA ILE A 49 -23.21 19.13 -5.11
C ILE A 49 -22.07 18.68 -5.98
N MET A 50 -20.84 18.74 -5.45
CA MET A 50 -19.63 18.31 -6.16
C MET A 50 -18.69 17.54 -5.23
N PRO A 51 -17.79 16.72 -5.78
CA PRO A 51 -16.72 16.11 -5.00
C PRO A 51 -15.81 17.15 -4.34
N VAL A 52 -15.31 16.82 -3.16
CA VAL A 52 -14.44 17.70 -2.35
C VAL A 52 -13.07 17.92 -2.98
N ALA A 53 -12.63 17.02 -3.88
CA ALA A 53 -11.38 17.09 -4.62
C ALA A 53 -11.56 16.49 -6.04
N PRO A 54 -10.70 16.85 -7.01
CA PRO A 54 -10.76 16.27 -8.36
C PRO A 54 -10.39 14.80 -8.42
N GLN A 55 -9.67 14.28 -7.44
CA GLN A 55 -9.34 12.86 -7.31
C GLN A 55 -9.85 12.36 -5.97
N CYS A 56 -10.78 11.41 -5.99
CA CYS A 56 -11.39 10.83 -4.80
C CYS A 56 -11.12 9.33 -4.71
N LEU A 57 -10.91 8.83 -3.50
CA LEU A 57 -10.75 7.41 -3.20
C LEU A 57 -11.78 6.97 -2.15
N SER A 58 -12.59 5.99 -2.49
CA SER A 58 -13.52 5.34 -1.57
C SER A 58 -13.01 3.93 -1.24
N VAL A 59 -12.42 3.80 -0.05
CA VAL A 59 -11.86 2.53 0.45
C VAL A 59 -12.82 1.91 1.46
N GLY A 60 -12.85 0.59 1.58
CA GLY A 60 -13.58 0.00 2.70
C GLY A 60 -13.93 -1.46 2.54
N GLY A 61 -14.69 -1.97 3.48
CA GLY A 61 -15.16 -3.34 3.52
C GLY A 61 -16.12 -3.71 2.38
N PHE A 62 -16.37 -4.99 2.25
CA PHE A 62 -17.38 -5.50 1.29
C PHE A 62 -18.76 -4.96 1.65
N ARG A 63 -19.60 -4.75 0.63
CA ARG A 63 -20.99 -4.33 0.77
C ARG A 63 -21.21 -2.95 1.41
N SER A 64 -20.19 -2.11 1.47
CA SER A 64 -20.33 -0.73 1.94
C SER A 64 -21.04 0.21 0.94
N GLY A 65 -21.33 -0.26 -0.28
CA GLY A 65 -22.06 0.53 -1.29
C GLY A 65 -21.21 1.57 -2.03
N LYS A 66 -19.87 1.47 -1.96
CA LYS A 66 -18.93 2.42 -2.60
C LYS A 66 -19.22 2.64 -4.08
N THR A 67 -19.09 1.57 -4.86
CA THR A 67 -19.22 1.61 -6.34
C THR A 67 -20.61 2.05 -6.77
N THR A 68 -21.65 1.47 -6.17
CA THR A 68 -23.05 1.81 -6.47
C THR A 68 -23.34 3.28 -6.17
N GLY A 69 -22.86 3.79 -5.02
CA GLY A 69 -23.04 5.19 -4.63
C GLY A 69 -22.44 6.17 -5.64
N TRP A 70 -21.18 5.96 -6.03
CA TRP A 70 -20.51 6.82 -7.01
C TRP A 70 -21.09 6.69 -8.41
N LEU A 71 -21.44 5.47 -8.84
CA LEU A 71 -22.10 5.25 -10.13
C LEU A 71 -23.42 6.02 -10.20
N MET A 72 -24.27 5.93 -9.17
CA MET A 72 -25.54 6.65 -9.13
C MET A 72 -25.34 8.17 -9.01
N TYR A 73 -24.35 8.62 -8.24
CA TYR A 73 -23.99 10.03 -8.20
C TYR A 73 -23.62 10.56 -9.60
N PHE A 74 -22.81 9.83 -10.37
CA PHE A 74 -22.42 10.22 -11.71
C PHE A 74 -23.59 10.21 -12.70
N VAL A 75 -24.45 9.20 -12.62
CA VAL A 75 -25.66 9.17 -13.45
C VAL A 75 -26.54 10.40 -13.17
N MET A 76 -26.78 10.71 -11.92
CA MET A 76 -27.67 11.81 -11.53
C MET A 76 -27.07 13.20 -11.78
N ASN A 77 -25.80 13.38 -11.47
CA ASN A 77 -25.18 14.72 -11.47
C ASN A 77 -24.34 15.01 -12.72
N TYR A 78 -24.13 14.01 -13.60
CA TYR A 78 -23.44 14.18 -14.88
C TYR A 78 -24.34 13.76 -16.04
N SER A 79 -24.72 12.47 -16.15
CA SER A 79 -25.49 11.99 -17.31
C SER A 79 -26.85 12.65 -17.45
N LEU A 80 -27.58 12.87 -16.36
CA LEU A 80 -28.92 13.48 -16.38
C LEU A 80 -28.88 15.01 -16.23
N ALA A 81 -27.79 15.58 -15.72
CA ALA A 81 -27.65 17.01 -15.46
C ALA A 81 -27.08 17.80 -16.64
N PHE A 82 -26.37 17.13 -17.55
CA PHE A 82 -25.70 17.74 -18.70
C PHE A 82 -26.04 16.98 -19.98
N ASP A 83 -26.22 17.68 -21.09
CA ASP A 83 -26.40 17.04 -22.39
C ASP A 83 -25.05 16.59 -22.97
N CYS A 84 -25.06 15.43 -23.63
CA CYS A 84 -23.89 14.84 -24.29
C CYS A 84 -22.66 14.68 -23.37
N CYS A 85 -22.88 14.40 -22.10
CA CYS A 85 -21.84 14.18 -21.10
C CYS A 85 -21.46 12.70 -21.06
N ASP A 86 -20.19 12.38 -21.32
CA ASP A 86 -19.71 10.99 -21.32
C ASP A 86 -19.07 10.63 -19.99
N ILE A 87 -19.50 9.51 -19.41
CA ILE A 87 -18.96 8.93 -18.18
C ILE A 87 -18.25 7.63 -18.51
N LEU A 88 -17.08 7.39 -17.92
CA LEU A 88 -16.35 6.13 -18.03
C LEU A 88 -16.40 5.38 -16.72
N VAL A 89 -16.80 4.10 -16.78
CA VAL A 89 -16.79 3.16 -15.64
C VAL A 89 -15.87 2.01 -15.98
N LEU A 90 -14.79 1.85 -15.23
CA LEU A 90 -13.74 0.87 -15.49
C LEU A 90 -13.66 -0.18 -14.40
N ARG A 91 -13.34 -1.41 -14.80
CA ARG A 91 -12.91 -2.49 -13.93
C ARG A 91 -11.87 -3.37 -14.65
N ARG A 92 -11.17 -4.24 -13.92
CA ARG A 92 -10.15 -5.11 -14.51
C ARG A 92 -10.72 -6.05 -15.58
N THR A 93 -11.80 -6.78 -15.26
CA THR A 93 -12.41 -7.73 -16.20
C THR A 93 -13.84 -7.36 -16.53
N PHE A 94 -14.24 -7.66 -17.77
CA PHE A 94 -15.61 -7.41 -18.21
C PHE A 94 -16.63 -8.23 -17.40
N ARG A 95 -16.32 -9.49 -17.11
CA ARG A 95 -17.20 -10.38 -16.33
C ARG A 95 -17.52 -9.82 -14.94
N GLU A 96 -16.52 -9.24 -14.29
CA GLU A 96 -16.73 -8.60 -12.99
C GLU A 96 -17.52 -7.29 -13.11
N LEU A 97 -17.29 -6.53 -14.18
CA LEU A 97 -18.02 -5.30 -14.48
C LEU A 97 -19.51 -5.61 -14.73
N GLU A 98 -19.81 -6.67 -15.49
CA GLU A 98 -21.17 -7.13 -15.79
C GLU A 98 -21.91 -7.57 -14.52
N SER A 99 -21.27 -8.38 -13.68
CA SER A 99 -21.86 -8.86 -12.42
C SER A 99 -21.96 -7.79 -11.32
N GLY A 100 -21.26 -6.67 -11.45
CA GLY A 100 -21.18 -5.55 -10.51
C GLY A 100 -21.85 -4.27 -11.05
N ALA A 101 -21.03 -3.33 -11.53
CA ALA A 101 -21.49 -1.98 -11.89
C ALA A 101 -22.57 -1.94 -12.97
N ILE A 102 -22.49 -2.79 -14.02
CA ILE A 102 -23.53 -2.85 -15.04
C ILE A 102 -24.84 -3.35 -14.44
N LYS A 103 -24.79 -4.41 -13.63
CA LYS A 103 -25.98 -4.94 -12.97
C LYS A 103 -26.63 -3.89 -12.05
N ASP A 104 -25.83 -3.14 -11.28
CA ASP A 104 -26.33 -2.07 -10.43
C ASP A 104 -26.96 -0.95 -11.27
N PHE A 105 -26.31 -0.55 -12.35
CA PHE A 105 -26.86 0.44 -13.28
C PHE A 105 -28.23 0.01 -13.82
N LEU A 106 -28.34 -1.20 -14.37
CA LEU A 106 -29.59 -1.73 -14.91
C LEU A 106 -30.68 -1.95 -13.85
N THR A 107 -30.29 -2.10 -12.58
CA THR A 107 -31.23 -2.30 -11.47
C THR A 107 -31.82 -0.98 -10.97
N PHE A 108 -31.00 0.07 -10.88
CA PHE A 108 -31.39 1.31 -10.22
C PHE A 108 -31.79 2.42 -11.18
N VAL A 109 -31.26 2.44 -12.41
CA VAL A 109 -31.59 3.49 -13.39
C VAL A 109 -32.85 3.10 -14.16
N PRO A 110 -33.89 3.96 -14.19
CA PRO A 110 -35.11 3.67 -14.94
C PRO A 110 -34.83 3.41 -16.42
N PRO A 111 -35.29 2.29 -16.99
CA PRO A 111 -34.96 1.89 -18.36
C PRO A 111 -35.51 2.86 -19.43
N GLU A 112 -36.50 3.68 -19.08
CA GLU A 112 -37.08 4.68 -19.99
C GLU A 112 -36.15 5.85 -20.27
N LEU A 113 -35.10 6.04 -19.43
CA LEU A 113 -34.18 7.16 -19.53
C LEU A 113 -33.01 6.90 -20.49
N TYR A 114 -32.79 5.65 -20.87
CA TYR A 114 -31.63 5.27 -21.69
C TYR A 114 -31.92 4.09 -22.63
N SER A 115 -31.04 3.90 -23.61
CA SER A 115 -30.90 2.66 -24.37
C SER A 115 -29.57 2.01 -24.06
N TYR A 116 -29.53 0.70 -23.85
CA TYR A 116 -28.30 -0.04 -23.55
C TYR A 116 -27.86 -0.90 -24.74
N ASP A 117 -26.67 -0.61 -25.28
CA ASP A 117 -26.02 -1.39 -26.33
C ASP A 117 -25.13 -2.46 -25.67
N GLN A 118 -25.55 -3.73 -25.73
CA GLN A 118 -24.82 -4.86 -25.14
C GLN A 118 -23.48 -5.13 -25.85
N THR A 119 -23.35 -4.81 -27.13
CA THR A 119 -22.13 -5.05 -27.90
C THR A 119 -21.07 -4.01 -27.58
N LYS A 120 -21.47 -2.74 -27.45
CA LYS A 120 -20.57 -1.63 -27.12
C LYS A 120 -20.44 -1.40 -25.61
N HIS A 121 -21.20 -2.12 -24.80
CA HIS A 121 -21.30 -1.94 -23.36
C HIS A 121 -21.49 -0.46 -22.97
N CYS A 122 -22.46 0.17 -23.58
CA CYS A 122 -22.70 1.60 -23.46
C CYS A 122 -24.19 1.89 -23.26
N ALA A 123 -24.51 2.66 -22.24
CA ALA A 123 -25.84 3.21 -22.04
C ALA A 123 -25.90 4.63 -22.59
N THR A 124 -26.82 4.91 -23.53
CA THR A 124 -27.04 6.23 -24.11
C THR A 124 -28.36 6.79 -23.59
N PHE A 125 -28.29 7.92 -22.92
CA PHE A 125 -29.45 8.64 -22.38
C PHE A 125 -30.16 9.46 -23.46
N VAL A 126 -31.42 9.81 -23.19
CA VAL A 126 -32.27 10.60 -24.11
C VAL A 126 -31.70 11.97 -24.43
N ASN A 127 -30.85 12.55 -23.57
CA ASN A 127 -30.15 13.82 -23.76
C ASN A 127 -28.78 13.66 -24.47
N GLY A 128 -28.47 12.47 -25.00
CA GLY A 128 -27.23 12.18 -25.71
C GLY A 128 -26.03 11.87 -24.82
N SER A 129 -26.18 11.92 -23.48
CA SER A 129 -25.13 11.53 -22.55
C SER A 129 -24.91 10.01 -22.55
N ARG A 130 -23.67 9.57 -22.28
CA ARG A 130 -23.33 8.15 -22.32
C ARG A 130 -22.64 7.70 -21.05
N VAL A 131 -22.94 6.47 -20.64
CA VAL A 131 -22.16 5.73 -19.65
C VAL A 131 -21.47 4.58 -20.37
N VAL A 132 -20.15 4.68 -20.51
CA VAL A 132 -19.29 3.70 -21.17
C VAL A 132 -18.73 2.76 -20.11
N PHE A 133 -19.03 1.46 -20.23
CA PHE A 133 -18.51 0.43 -19.34
C PHE A 133 -17.31 -0.24 -20.00
N GLY A 134 -16.13 -0.01 -19.47
CA GLY A 134 -14.87 -0.47 -20.01
C GLY A 134 -14.09 -1.39 -19.08
N HIS A 135 -13.14 -2.16 -19.64
CA HIS A 135 -12.28 -3.04 -18.86
C HIS A 135 -10.82 -2.96 -19.33
N CYS A 136 -9.88 -3.31 -18.42
CA CYS A 136 -8.44 -3.30 -18.65
C CYS A 136 -7.85 -4.62 -18.14
N GLN A 137 -7.94 -5.68 -18.93
CA GLN A 137 -7.69 -7.06 -18.48
C GLN A 137 -6.23 -7.32 -18.10
N ASN A 138 -5.27 -6.77 -18.84
CA ASN A 138 -3.85 -7.04 -18.63
C ASN A 138 -3.14 -6.00 -17.76
N LEU A 139 -3.83 -4.96 -17.28
CA LEU A 139 -3.29 -3.86 -16.46
C LEU A 139 -2.10 -3.10 -17.10
N LYS A 140 -1.74 -3.44 -18.34
CA LYS A 140 -0.68 -2.77 -19.09
C LYS A 140 -1.20 -1.44 -19.65
N MET A 141 -0.31 -0.49 -19.83
CA MET A 141 -0.59 0.81 -20.45
C MET A 141 -1.47 0.68 -21.69
N ARG A 142 -1.23 -0.36 -22.52
CA ARG A 142 -1.95 -0.63 -23.77
C ARG A 142 -3.46 -0.81 -23.61
N ASP A 143 -3.92 -1.35 -22.48
CA ASP A 143 -5.37 -1.56 -22.24
C ASP A 143 -6.06 -0.26 -21.83
N VAL A 144 -5.34 0.67 -21.20
CA VAL A 144 -5.83 2.00 -20.86
C VAL A 144 -5.84 2.91 -22.08
N GLU A 145 -4.89 2.72 -23.01
CA GLU A 145 -4.73 3.55 -24.24
C GLU A 145 -6.00 3.59 -25.09
N GLN A 146 -6.81 2.53 -25.13
CA GLN A 146 -8.07 2.50 -25.87
C GLN A 146 -9.07 3.58 -25.41
N TYR A 147 -8.96 4.07 -24.17
CA TYR A 147 -9.83 5.14 -23.62
C TYR A 147 -9.22 6.52 -23.77
N LEU A 148 -7.93 6.63 -24.15
CA LEU A 148 -7.22 7.90 -24.27
C LEU A 148 -7.65 8.73 -25.48
N GLY A 149 -8.34 8.13 -26.44
CA GLY A 149 -8.92 8.82 -27.60
C GLY A 149 -10.14 9.68 -27.27
N SER A 150 -10.69 9.59 -26.05
CA SER A 150 -11.90 10.28 -25.62
C SER A 150 -11.65 11.08 -24.35
N ALA A 151 -12.55 12.01 -24.05
CA ALA A 151 -12.55 12.84 -22.85
C ALA A 151 -13.77 12.47 -21.98
N TYR A 152 -13.55 12.31 -20.68
CA TYR A 152 -14.60 11.90 -19.74
C TYR A 152 -14.61 12.82 -18.53
N PRO A 153 -15.63 13.67 -18.36
CA PRO A 153 -15.76 14.52 -17.16
C PRO A 153 -15.88 13.73 -15.85
N ALA A 154 -16.40 12.52 -15.91
CA ALA A 154 -16.50 11.64 -14.76
C ALA A 154 -15.92 10.25 -15.09
N ILE A 155 -14.98 9.80 -14.27
CA ILE A 155 -14.35 8.48 -14.40
C ILE A 155 -14.50 7.73 -13.07
N LEU A 156 -15.09 6.54 -13.11
CA LEU A 156 -15.18 5.62 -11.97
C LEU A 156 -14.29 4.41 -12.23
N VAL A 157 -13.30 4.19 -11.39
CA VAL A 157 -12.42 3.02 -11.45
C VAL A 157 -12.77 2.09 -10.29
N ASP A 158 -13.51 1.04 -10.60
CA ASP A 158 -13.91 0.04 -9.62
C ASP A 158 -12.77 -0.97 -9.39
N GLU A 159 -12.53 -1.34 -8.12
CA GLU A 159 -11.37 -2.10 -7.66
C GLU A 159 -10.03 -1.47 -8.12
N CYS A 160 -9.90 -0.15 -7.92
CA CYS A 160 -8.75 0.62 -8.40
C CYS A 160 -7.41 0.14 -7.83
N GLY A 161 -7.36 -0.55 -6.69
CA GLY A 161 -6.15 -1.20 -6.17
C GLY A 161 -5.51 -2.23 -7.11
N GLN A 162 -6.20 -2.57 -8.21
CA GLN A 162 -5.68 -3.42 -9.27
C GLN A 162 -5.03 -2.61 -10.43
N PHE A 163 -5.08 -1.27 -10.40
CA PHE A 163 -4.55 -0.39 -11.44
C PHE A 163 -3.28 0.31 -10.95
N SER A 164 -2.25 0.33 -11.79
CA SER A 164 -0.98 0.98 -11.45
C SER A 164 -1.09 2.51 -11.36
N ALA A 165 -0.07 3.15 -10.77
CA ALA A 165 0.03 4.60 -10.69
C ALA A 165 0.02 5.27 -12.09
N GLU A 166 0.73 4.65 -13.06
CA GLU A 166 0.78 5.12 -14.44
C GLU A 166 -0.60 5.05 -15.10
N ALA A 167 -1.32 3.92 -14.93
CA ALA A 167 -2.67 3.75 -15.46
C ALA A 167 -3.63 4.79 -14.88
N TRP A 168 -3.54 5.06 -13.58
CA TRP A 168 -4.32 6.12 -12.92
C TRP A 168 -3.99 7.50 -13.48
N GLY A 169 -2.70 7.84 -13.61
CA GLY A 169 -2.24 9.12 -14.18
C GLY A 169 -2.71 9.32 -15.62
N MET A 170 -2.66 8.26 -16.44
CA MET A 170 -3.17 8.30 -17.82
C MET A 170 -4.68 8.55 -17.87
N LEU A 171 -5.46 7.86 -17.05
CA LEU A 171 -6.91 8.10 -16.94
C LEU A 171 -7.21 9.53 -16.45
N TYR A 172 -6.49 10.00 -15.45
CA TYR A 172 -6.64 11.38 -14.95
C TYR A 172 -6.31 12.42 -16.01
N SER A 173 -5.35 12.18 -16.90
CA SER A 173 -5.05 13.07 -18.03
C SER A 173 -6.23 13.21 -19.03
N ARG A 174 -7.17 12.27 -19.04
CA ARG A 174 -8.40 12.28 -19.85
C ARG A 174 -9.66 12.66 -19.09
N ASN A 175 -9.50 12.97 -17.81
CA ASN A 175 -10.57 13.47 -16.97
C ASN A 175 -10.80 14.98 -17.24
N ILE A 176 -11.34 15.25 -18.40
CA ILE A 176 -11.65 16.58 -18.91
C ILE A 176 -13.06 16.58 -19.52
N VAL A 177 -13.65 17.77 -19.69
CA VAL A 177 -14.97 17.89 -20.33
C VAL A 177 -14.84 17.57 -21.81
N ASN A 178 -15.66 16.63 -22.31
CA ASN A 178 -15.70 16.30 -23.73
C ASN A 178 -16.32 17.44 -24.55
N ALA A 179 -15.84 17.64 -25.76
CA ALA A 179 -16.21 18.78 -26.61
C ALA A 179 -17.71 18.86 -26.98
N ALA A 180 -18.40 17.71 -26.97
CA ALA A 180 -19.84 17.63 -27.23
C ALA A 180 -20.70 18.00 -26.03
N CYS A 181 -20.14 17.98 -24.82
CA CYS A 181 -20.87 18.25 -23.58
C CYS A 181 -21.36 19.69 -23.54
N LYS A 182 -22.65 19.86 -23.32
CA LYS A 182 -23.27 21.17 -23.26
C LYS A 182 -23.40 21.67 -21.84
N PRO A 183 -23.30 23.00 -21.63
CA PRO A 183 -23.61 23.59 -20.33
C PRO A 183 -25.03 23.23 -19.88
N ASN A 184 -25.21 23.11 -18.57
CA ASN A 184 -26.54 22.93 -17.95
C ASN A 184 -27.40 24.21 -18.12
N LYS A 185 -28.64 24.14 -17.62
CA LYS A 185 -29.59 25.29 -17.67
C LYS A 185 -29.08 26.58 -17.00
N TYR A 186 -28.00 26.52 -16.26
CA TYR A 186 -27.35 27.64 -15.59
C TYR A 186 -26.07 28.11 -16.32
N GLY A 187 -25.74 27.56 -17.48
CA GLY A 187 -24.55 27.89 -18.24
C GLY A 187 -23.24 27.26 -17.73
N HIS A 188 -23.31 26.32 -16.79
CA HIS A 188 -22.14 25.69 -16.21
C HIS A 188 -21.83 24.35 -16.90
N LEU A 189 -20.55 24.08 -17.16
CA LEU A 189 -20.03 22.79 -17.57
C LEU A 189 -19.75 21.90 -16.33
N PRO A 190 -19.77 20.55 -16.47
CA PRO A 190 -19.43 19.67 -15.39
C PRO A 190 -18.00 19.88 -14.91
N ILE A 191 -17.76 19.66 -13.61
CA ILE A 191 -16.41 19.70 -13.03
C ILE A 191 -15.80 18.30 -13.17
N PRO A 192 -14.62 18.16 -13.82
CA PRO A 192 -13.99 16.86 -13.98
C PRO A 192 -13.62 16.22 -12.63
N VAL A 193 -13.90 14.93 -12.51
CA VAL A 193 -13.55 14.12 -11.33
C VAL A 193 -13.24 12.69 -11.71
N ILE A 194 -12.19 12.12 -11.10
CA ILE A 194 -11.90 10.69 -11.13
C ILE A 194 -12.06 10.10 -9.75
N VAL A 195 -12.76 8.98 -9.66
CA VAL A 195 -13.02 8.29 -8.40
C VAL A 195 -12.56 6.85 -8.46
N GLY A 196 -11.73 6.45 -7.52
CA GLY A 196 -11.37 5.05 -7.27
C GLY A 196 -12.25 4.45 -6.17
N CYS A 197 -12.79 3.26 -6.41
CA CYS A 197 -13.41 2.44 -5.40
C CYS A 197 -12.58 1.18 -5.21
N THR A 198 -12.21 0.84 -3.98
CA THR A 198 -11.48 -0.40 -3.71
C THR A 198 -11.70 -0.87 -2.28
N ASN A 199 -11.45 -2.14 -2.06
CA ASN A 199 -11.12 -2.63 -0.74
C ASN A 199 -9.62 -2.35 -0.51
N PRO A 200 -9.07 -2.39 0.73
CA PRO A 200 -7.63 -2.24 0.95
C PRO A 200 -6.88 -3.48 0.44
N LEU A 201 -7.01 -3.77 -0.84
CA LEU A 201 -6.59 -4.99 -1.54
C LEU A 201 -6.07 -4.64 -2.94
N GLY A 202 -5.18 -5.49 -3.45
CA GLY A 202 -4.68 -5.40 -4.81
C GLY A 202 -3.19 -5.05 -4.89
N PRO A 203 -2.53 -5.44 -5.98
CA PRO A 203 -1.08 -5.32 -6.13
C PRO A 203 -0.58 -3.87 -6.15
N TYR A 204 -1.45 -2.92 -6.45
CA TYR A 204 -1.11 -1.50 -6.52
C TYR A 204 -1.79 -0.65 -5.44
N TYR A 205 -2.42 -1.27 -4.44
CA TYR A 205 -3.11 -0.54 -3.37
C TYR A 205 -2.17 0.40 -2.61
N GLU A 206 -0.88 0.07 -2.50
CA GLU A 206 0.13 0.91 -1.85
C GLU A 206 0.21 2.32 -2.45
N TYR A 207 0.12 2.45 -3.78
CA TYR A 207 0.02 3.76 -4.44
C TYR A 207 -1.14 4.58 -3.89
N TYR A 208 -2.33 3.99 -3.84
CA TYR A 208 -3.54 4.68 -3.37
C TYR A 208 -3.45 5.02 -1.88
N ARG A 209 -2.89 4.12 -1.07
CA ARG A 209 -2.66 4.36 0.35
C ARG A 209 -1.72 5.55 0.57
N THR A 210 -0.58 5.56 -0.10
CA THR A 210 0.42 6.63 0.02
C THR A 210 -0.15 7.97 -0.41
N VAL A 211 -0.73 8.04 -1.60
CA VAL A 211 -1.18 9.30 -2.20
C VAL A 211 -2.44 9.85 -1.55
N PHE A 212 -3.44 9.00 -1.30
CA PHE A 212 -4.74 9.47 -0.81
C PHE A 212 -4.85 9.47 0.70
N VAL A 213 -4.30 8.46 1.39
CA VAL A 213 -4.47 8.28 2.84
C VAL A 213 -3.34 8.94 3.61
N GLN A 214 -2.07 8.62 3.27
CA GLN A 214 -0.90 9.20 3.94
C GLN A 214 -0.60 10.63 3.51
N LYS A 215 -1.18 11.07 2.36
CA LYS A 215 -0.97 12.41 1.81
C LYS A 215 0.49 12.70 1.48
N GLU A 216 1.16 11.72 0.86
CA GLU A 216 2.55 11.80 0.43
C GLU A 216 2.69 11.46 -1.07
N PRO A 217 3.70 11.99 -1.78
CA PRO A 217 3.99 11.58 -3.14
C PRO A 217 4.45 10.11 -3.16
N PHE A 218 3.93 9.33 -4.10
CA PHE A 218 4.29 7.91 -4.24
C PHE A 218 5.75 7.74 -4.67
N ASP A 219 6.15 8.48 -5.72
CA ASP A 219 7.54 8.59 -6.15
C ASP A 219 8.12 9.90 -5.65
N LYS A 220 8.76 9.85 -4.49
CA LYS A 220 9.39 11.01 -3.89
C LYS A 220 10.73 11.30 -4.58
N PRO A 221 10.85 12.37 -5.40
CA PRO A 221 12.10 12.71 -6.04
C PRO A 221 13.21 13.01 -5.02
N GLU A 222 14.46 12.73 -5.37
CA GLU A 222 15.59 13.11 -4.54
C GLU A 222 15.65 14.64 -4.39
N GLY A 223 15.83 15.11 -3.14
CA GLY A 223 15.81 16.54 -2.84
C GLY A 223 14.43 17.17 -2.73
N ALA A 224 13.34 16.38 -2.83
CA ALA A 224 12.01 16.89 -2.62
C ALA A 224 11.82 17.40 -1.18
N ARG A 225 11.16 18.56 -1.05
CA ARG A 225 10.87 19.22 0.22
C ARG A 225 9.37 19.38 0.41
N ARG A 226 8.92 19.14 1.62
CA ARG A 226 7.54 19.40 2.02
C ARG A 226 7.42 20.84 2.51
N ASP A 227 6.37 21.51 2.09
CA ASP A 227 5.90 22.73 2.71
C ASP A 227 4.94 22.37 3.85
N ASP A 228 5.36 22.55 5.07
CA ASP A 228 4.60 22.16 6.26
C ASP A 228 3.35 23.02 6.49
N THR A 229 3.20 24.15 5.81
CA THR A 229 2.03 25.03 5.94
C THR A 229 0.82 24.49 5.19
N ASN A 230 1.02 23.81 4.07
CA ASN A 230 -0.05 23.31 3.19
C ASN A 230 0.11 21.85 2.76
N GLY A 231 1.23 21.20 3.15
CA GLY A 231 1.53 19.80 2.85
C GLY A 231 1.94 19.53 1.41
N THR A 232 2.18 20.56 0.59
CA THR A 232 2.65 20.39 -0.79
C THR A 232 4.11 19.95 -0.82
N TRP A 233 4.48 19.20 -1.86
CA TRP A 233 5.85 18.75 -2.07
C TRP A 233 6.44 19.37 -3.33
N TRP A 234 7.69 19.81 -3.23
CA TRP A 234 8.39 20.54 -4.27
C TRP A 234 9.77 19.95 -4.50
N VAL A 235 10.22 19.92 -5.75
CA VAL A 235 11.58 19.55 -6.16
C VAL A 235 12.18 20.67 -7.00
N LYS A 236 13.50 20.81 -6.93
CA LYS A 236 14.20 21.80 -7.74
C LYS A 236 14.67 21.16 -9.04
N GLU A 237 14.07 21.54 -10.16
CA GLU A 237 14.42 21.09 -11.51
C GLU A 237 14.91 22.28 -12.33
N SER A 238 16.07 22.16 -12.97
CA SER A 238 16.67 23.24 -13.82
C SER A 238 16.72 24.62 -13.15
N GLY A 239 16.82 24.67 -11.81
CA GLY A 239 16.88 25.90 -11.04
C GLY A 239 15.53 26.41 -10.51
N GLU A 240 14.41 25.92 -11.01
CA GLU A 240 13.07 26.30 -10.60
C GLU A 240 12.44 25.27 -9.65
N TRP A 241 11.52 25.72 -8.77
CA TRP A 241 10.76 24.84 -7.90
C TRP A 241 9.51 24.33 -8.63
N VAL A 242 9.42 23.01 -8.80
CA VAL A 242 8.30 22.31 -9.42
C VAL A 242 7.49 21.60 -8.35
N ASN A 243 6.17 21.79 -8.36
CA ASN A 243 5.27 21.06 -7.47
C ASN A 243 5.13 19.61 -7.93
N VAL A 244 5.46 18.64 -7.10
CA VAL A 244 5.38 17.21 -7.40
C VAL A 244 4.21 16.53 -6.70
N TYR A 245 3.60 17.19 -5.69
CA TYR A 245 2.42 16.68 -5.00
C TYR A 245 1.67 17.79 -4.27
N ASP A 246 0.36 17.83 -4.45
CA ASP A 246 -0.55 18.73 -3.74
C ASP A 246 -1.66 17.91 -3.06
N PRO A 247 -1.69 17.81 -1.72
CA PRO A 247 -2.67 17.01 -1.00
C PRO A 247 -4.12 17.47 -1.18
N ARG A 248 -4.34 18.71 -1.64
CA ARG A 248 -5.68 19.28 -1.90
C ARG A 248 -6.34 18.66 -3.15
N LEU A 249 -5.54 18.06 -4.04
CA LEU A 249 -6.05 17.37 -5.23
C LEU A 249 -6.62 15.99 -4.93
N TYR A 250 -6.44 15.48 -3.71
CA TYR A 250 -6.80 14.13 -3.31
C TYR A 250 -7.72 14.14 -2.10
N ALA A 251 -8.79 13.37 -2.15
CA ALA A 251 -9.66 13.14 -1.02
C ALA A 251 -9.92 11.64 -0.84
N TYR A 252 -10.14 11.22 0.39
CA TYR A 252 -10.39 9.83 0.68
C TYR A 252 -11.44 9.66 1.77
N GLN A 253 -12.20 8.58 1.68
CA GLN A 253 -13.07 8.11 2.75
C GLN A 253 -12.93 6.61 2.95
N ARG A 254 -13.18 6.16 4.17
CA ARG A 254 -13.34 4.75 4.51
C ARG A 254 -14.80 4.44 4.83
N SER A 255 -15.31 3.33 4.28
CA SER A 255 -16.67 2.87 4.54
C SER A 255 -16.70 1.37 4.84
N THR A 256 -17.66 0.94 5.63
CA THR A 256 -17.87 -0.44 6.05
C THR A 256 -19.27 -0.91 5.68
N ALA A 257 -19.58 -2.19 5.84
CA ALA A 257 -20.94 -2.67 5.67
C ALA A 257 -21.94 -2.02 6.64
N MET A 258 -21.45 -1.57 7.82
CA MET A 258 -22.27 -0.88 8.81
C MET A 258 -22.76 0.49 8.32
N ASP A 259 -22.03 1.10 7.40
CA ASP A 259 -22.40 2.37 6.77
C ASP A 259 -23.45 2.19 5.65
N ASN A 260 -23.89 0.95 5.38
CA ASN A 260 -24.93 0.62 4.40
C ASN A 260 -26.14 -0.06 5.06
N PRO A 261 -26.97 0.70 5.78
CA PRO A 261 -28.12 0.16 6.52
C PRO A 261 -29.14 -0.52 5.61
N GLU A 262 -29.28 -0.09 4.35
CA GLU A 262 -30.19 -0.73 3.39
C GLU A 262 -29.73 -2.16 3.03
N PHE A 263 -28.42 -2.37 2.88
CA PHE A 263 -27.87 -3.70 2.68
C PHE A 263 -28.09 -4.59 3.92
N LEU A 264 -27.80 -4.07 5.12
CA LEU A 264 -27.97 -4.82 6.37
C LEU A 264 -29.46 -5.16 6.65
N ARG A 265 -30.37 -4.30 6.23
CA ARG A 265 -31.82 -4.58 6.32
C ARG A 265 -32.22 -5.76 5.43
N ARG A 266 -31.60 -5.88 4.24
CA ARG A 266 -31.85 -7.00 3.31
C ARG A 266 -31.15 -8.29 3.71
N ASP A 267 -29.99 -8.18 4.37
CA ASP A 267 -29.17 -9.31 4.81
C ASP A 267 -28.70 -9.13 6.27
N PRO A 268 -29.60 -9.33 7.25
CA PRO A 268 -29.26 -9.16 8.67
C PRO A 268 -28.17 -10.13 9.18
N GLY A 269 -28.02 -11.28 8.52
CA GLY A 269 -27.03 -12.30 8.87
C GLY A 269 -25.61 -12.03 8.39
N PHE A 270 -25.39 -10.99 7.57
CA PHE A 270 -24.09 -10.71 6.97
C PHE A 270 -22.98 -10.48 8.01
N ILE A 271 -23.26 -9.65 9.02
CA ILE A 271 -22.28 -9.34 10.08
C ILE A 271 -21.88 -10.60 10.86
N ALA A 272 -22.85 -11.45 11.20
CA ALA A 272 -22.57 -12.71 11.90
C ALA A 272 -21.68 -13.65 11.06
N ARG A 273 -21.94 -13.76 9.74
CA ARG A 273 -21.09 -14.54 8.83
C ARG A 273 -19.68 -13.95 8.71
N MET A 274 -19.54 -12.63 8.66
CA MET A 274 -18.21 -11.99 8.63
C MET A 274 -17.46 -12.19 9.96
N ASN A 275 -18.14 -12.16 11.09
CA ASN A 275 -17.54 -12.40 12.40
C ASN A 275 -17.07 -13.85 12.60
N SER A 276 -17.56 -14.81 11.82
CA SER A 276 -17.07 -16.19 11.83
C SER A 276 -15.75 -16.40 11.08
N LEU A 277 -15.29 -15.39 10.31
CA LEU A 277 -14.01 -15.44 9.62
C LEU A 277 -12.85 -15.22 10.61
N PRO A 278 -11.63 -15.73 10.29
CA PRO A 278 -10.43 -15.37 11.03
C PRO A 278 -10.28 -13.84 11.11
N LYS A 279 -9.75 -13.34 12.25
CA LYS A 279 -9.66 -11.89 12.55
C LYS A 279 -9.11 -11.08 11.37
N ALA A 280 -7.97 -11.51 10.79
CA ALA A 280 -7.34 -10.81 9.67
C ALA A 280 -8.26 -10.68 8.45
N GLN A 281 -9.01 -11.73 8.09
CA GLN A 281 -9.97 -11.69 6.97
C GLN A 281 -11.21 -10.86 7.31
N ARG A 282 -11.69 -10.95 8.55
CA ARG A 282 -12.82 -10.15 9.03
C ARG A 282 -12.48 -8.66 9.01
N ASP A 283 -11.34 -8.29 9.57
CA ASP A 283 -10.92 -6.89 9.70
C ASP A 283 -10.79 -6.22 8.32
N LYS A 284 -10.37 -6.96 7.31
CA LYS A 284 -10.37 -6.49 5.92
C LYS A 284 -11.73 -6.46 5.25
N LYS A 285 -12.40 -7.60 5.25
CA LYS A 285 -13.64 -7.78 4.47
C LYS A 285 -14.80 -7.02 5.09
N LEU A 286 -14.85 -6.91 6.42
CA LEU A 286 -15.91 -6.21 7.13
C LEU A 286 -15.55 -4.76 7.40
N LEU A 287 -14.37 -4.49 7.99
CA LEU A 287 -14.00 -3.16 8.46
C LEU A 287 -13.21 -2.36 7.43
N GLY A 288 -12.73 -3.00 6.36
CA GLY A 288 -11.90 -2.35 5.34
C GLY A 288 -10.59 -1.80 5.92
N LEU A 289 -10.05 -2.45 6.95
CA LEU A 289 -8.80 -2.05 7.56
C LEU A 289 -7.62 -2.46 6.69
N ASP A 290 -6.57 -1.66 6.68
CA ASP A 290 -5.30 -2.01 6.07
C ASP A 290 -4.70 -3.18 6.87
N GLY A 291 -4.70 -4.34 6.34
CA GLY A 291 -4.24 -5.58 6.95
C GLY A 291 -4.09 -6.66 5.88
N ALA A 292 -3.73 -7.92 6.21
CA ALA A 292 -3.39 -8.99 5.27
C ALA A 292 -4.34 -9.20 4.07
N VAL A 293 -3.86 -9.26 2.83
CA VAL A 293 -4.61 -9.34 1.56
C VAL A 293 -4.93 -10.80 1.22
N GLU A 294 -6.11 -11.09 0.65
CA GLU A 294 -6.37 -12.42 0.07
C GLU A 294 -5.34 -12.68 -1.03
N GLY A 295 -4.59 -13.79 -0.93
CA GLY A 295 -3.41 -14.02 -1.74
C GLY A 295 -2.12 -13.38 -1.19
N GLN A 296 -2.16 -12.59 -0.12
CA GLN A 296 -0.96 -12.10 0.53
C GLN A 296 -0.14 -13.27 1.09
N TYR A 297 1.17 -13.22 0.85
CA TYR A 297 2.05 -14.27 1.36
C TYR A 297 2.16 -14.19 2.89
N PHE A 298 2.46 -13.00 3.42
CA PHE A 298 2.63 -12.77 4.86
C PHE A 298 1.34 -12.28 5.53
N SER A 299 0.27 -13.07 5.39
CA SER A 299 -1.03 -12.78 6.01
C SER A 299 -1.02 -12.79 7.55
N ASN A 300 0.05 -13.30 8.13
CA ASN A 300 0.33 -13.38 9.56
C ASN A 300 1.18 -12.21 10.08
N PHE A 301 1.60 -11.28 9.22
CA PHE A 301 2.26 -10.04 9.66
C PHE A 301 1.22 -9.11 10.29
N ASP A 302 1.40 -8.78 11.56
CA ASP A 302 0.61 -7.79 12.29
C ASP A 302 1.54 -6.69 12.80
N PRO A 303 1.41 -5.44 12.33
CA PRO A 303 2.24 -4.34 12.81
C PRO A 303 2.20 -4.13 14.33
N TYR A 304 1.08 -4.44 14.99
CA TYR A 304 0.97 -4.31 16.45
C TYR A 304 1.78 -5.36 17.24
N GLU A 305 2.07 -6.51 16.60
CA GLU A 305 2.85 -7.58 17.22
C GLU A 305 4.32 -7.58 16.76
N HIS A 306 4.57 -7.13 15.53
CA HIS A 306 5.85 -7.31 14.86
C HIS A 306 6.64 -6.01 14.64
N VAL A 307 6.04 -4.84 14.93
CA VAL A 307 6.73 -3.53 14.84
C VAL A 307 6.87 -2.93 16.23
N ILE A 308 8.05 -2.41 16.52
CA ILE A 308 8.37 -1.78 17.81
C ILE A 308 8.79 -0.34 17.56
N ASP A 309 8.10 0.60 18.22
CA ASP A 309 8.51 2.00 18.32
C ASP A 309 9.22 2.23 19.66
N LEU A 310 10.52 2.42 19.62
CA LEU A 310 11.32 2.67 20.84
C LEU A 310 11.09 4.06 21.44
N ARG A 311 10.38 4.95 20.77
CA ARG A 311 9.98 6.25 21.35
C ARG A 311 8.77 6.07 22.26
N GLU A 312 7.87 5.14 21.91
CA GLU A 312 6.70 4.81 22.73
C GLU A 312 7.07 3.86 23.87
N ASP A 313 7.96 2.91 23.60
CA ASP A 313 8.39 1.90 24.56
C ASP A 313 9.94 1.72 24.53
N PRO A 314 10.68 2.58 25.25
CA PRO A 314 12.15 2.53 25.29
C PRO A 314 12.70 1.21 25.86
N ASP A 315 11.94 0.54 26.71
CA ASP A 315 12.35 -0.70 27.38
C ASP A 315 11.88 -1.96 26.64
N ALA A 316 11.30 -1.80 25.44
CA ALA A 316 10.80 -2.93 24.65
C ALA A 316 11.90 -3.91 24.25
N ILE A 317 13.16 -3.41 24.11
CA ILE A 317 14.29 -4.21 23.64
C ILE A 317 15.49 -4.05 24.59
N ILE A 318 16.02 -5.19 25.03
CA ILE A 318 17.32 -5.26 25.70
C ILE A 318 18.33 -5.83 24.70
N TRP A 319 19.21 -4.98 24.23
CA TRP A 319 20.25 -5.37 23.28
C TRP A 319 21.25 -6.32 23.90
N GLN A 320 21.68 -7.30 23.12
CA GLN A 320 22.64 -8.32 23.55
C GLN A 320 23.98 -8.07 22.84
N PRO A 321 24.97 -7.43 23.48
CA PRO A 321 26.19 -6.95 22.79
C PRO A 321 27.06 -8.08 22.20
N TRP A 322 26.89 -9.31 22.67
CA TRP A 322 27.59 -10.51 22.13
C TRP A 322 26.89 -11.13 20.91
N GLN A 323 25.68 -10.71 20.60
CA GLN A 323 24.98 -11.24 19.42
C GLN A 323 25.55 -10.61 18.14
N ALA A 324 25.74 -11.48 17.14
CA ALA A 324 26.24 -11.03 15.86
C ALA A 324 25.26 -10.10 15.17
N VAL A 325 25.78 -9.07 14.54
CA VAL A 325 25.04 -8.27 13.57
C VAL A 325 25.26 -8.85 12.18
N VAL A 326 24.18 -9.03 11.43
CA VAL A 326 24.21 -9.46 10.03
C VAL A 326 23.65 -8.33 9.16
N GLY A 327 24.36 -8.01 8.11
CA GLY A 327 23.90 -7.09 7.08
C GLY A 327 23.35 -7.85 5.88
N SER A 328 22.49 -7.18 5.12
CA SER A 328 22.07 -7.66 3.81
C SER A 328 21.89 -6.50 2.85
N GLN A 329 22.00 -6.81 1.55
CA GLN A 329 21.78 -5.84 0.49
C GLN A 329 21.37 -6.52 -0.80
N ASP A 330 20.44 -5.88 -1.49
CA ASP A 330 20.15 -6.13 -2.90
C ASP A 330 20.21 -4.82 -3.68
N TRP A 331 20.77 -4.84 -4.90
CA TRP A 331 20.80 -3.69 -5.76
C TRP A 331 20.87 -4.03 -7.23
N GLY A 332 20.24 -3.20 -8.06
CA GLY A 332 20.28 -3.24 -9.50
C GLY A 332 20.54 -1.87 -10.11
N MET A 333 21.02 -1.81 -11.35
CA MET A 333 21.27 -0.52 -12.03
C MET A 333 19.98 0.27 -12.31
N GLY A 334 18.86 -0.42 -12.55
CA GLY A 334 17.58 0.19 -12.89
C GLY A 334 16.51 0.11 -11.80
N HIS A 335 16.79 -0.58 -10.70
CA HIS A 335 15.82 -0.84 -9.63
C HIS A 335 16.20 -0.15 -8.33
N ALA A 336 15.28 -0.14 -7.37
CA ALA A 336 15.58 0.33 -6.02
C ALA A 336 16.66 -0.55 -5.40
N ASN A 337 17.34 0.02 -4.42
CA ASN A 337 18.41 -0.64 -3.70
C ASN A 337 18.09 -0.62 -2.22
N ALA A 338 18.09 -1.78 -1.60
CA ALA A 338 17.72 -1.97 -0.20
C ALA A 338 18.85 -2.64 0.58
N ALA A 339 19.06 -2.18 1.81
CA ALA A 339 20.00 -2.78 2.76
C ALA A 339 19.42 -2.78 4.16
N TYR A 340 19.71 -3.84 4.93
CA TYR A 340 19.19 -4.06 6.28
C TYR A 340 20.27 -4.52 7.24
N LEU A 341 20.07 -4.21 8.53
CA LEU A 341 20.86 -4.77 9.64
C LEU A 341 19.97 -5.55 10.60
N PHE A 342 20.42 -6.75 10.95
CA PHE A 342 19.73 -7.66 11.86
C PHE A 342 20.64 -8.03 13.03
N THR A 343 20.01 -8.27 14.19
CA THR A 343 20.65 -8.90 15.35
C THR A 343 19.63 -9.71 16.13
N LYS A 344 20.08 -10.40 17.17
CA LYS A 344 19.19 -10.97 18.18
C LYS A 344 19.20 -10.10 19.43
N ALA A 345 18.02 -9.90 20.00
CA ALA A 345 17.86 -9.13 21.22
C ALA A 345 16.76 -9.72 22.09
N LEU A 346 16.77 -9.42 23.38
CA LEU A 346 15.66 -9.75 24.27
C LEU A 346 14.55 -8.73 24.06
N VAL A 347 13.42 -9.18 23.56
CA VAL A 347 12.25 -8.35 23.27
C VAL A 347 11.17 -8.64 24.30
N ARG A 348 10.57 -7.58 24.84
CA ARG A 348 9.48 -7.67 25.80
C ARG A 348 8.28 -8.37 25.17
N THR A 349 7.71 -9.30 25.90
CA THR A 349 6.45 -9.97 25.56
C THR A 349 5.36 -9.50 26.53
N LEU A 350 4.20 -10.12 26.51
CA LEU A 350 3.11 -9.78 27.42
C LEU A 350 3.60 -9.78 28.89
N GLY A 351 3.42 -8.66 29.56
CA GLY A 351 3.89 -8.43 30.93
C GLY A 351 5.36 -8.00 30.99
N THR A 352 6.10 -8.51 31.97
CA THR A 352 7.52 -8.19 32.23
C THR A 352 8.50 -9.20 31.65
N ASN A 353 8.01 -10.18 30.90
CA ASN A 353 8.83 -11.25 30.34
C ASN A 353 9.54 -10.79 29.05
N TYR A 354 10.75 -11.30 28.85
CA TYR A 354 11.53 -11.07 27.64
C TYR A 354 11.82 -12.39 26.93
N LYS A 355 11.76 -12.37 25.60
CA LYS A 355 12.13 -13.51 24.74
C LYS A 355 13.21 -13.09 23.77
N LEU A 356 14.18 -13.95 23.52
CA LEU A 356 15.20 -13.69 22.50
C LEU A 356 14.56 -13.81 21.11
N LYS A 357 14.52 -12.70 20.39
CA LYS A 357 13.95 -12.60 19.03
C LYS A 357 14.97 -12.06 18.04
N THR A 358 14.72 -12.29 16.77
CA THR A 358 15.43 -11.61 15.67
C THR A 358 14.85 -10.21 15.51
N VAL A 359 15.71 -9.22 15.45
CA VAL A 359 15.34 -7.79 15.32
C VAL A 359 15.98 -7.23 14.06
N CYS A 360 15.16 -6.71 13.14
CA CYS A 360 15.62 -5.81 12.11
C CYS A 360 15.60 -4.39 12.67
N PHE A 361 16.77 -3.74 12.77
CA PHE A 361 16.88 -2.48 13.50
C PHE A 361 17.36 -1.31 12.64
N ARG A 362 17.78 -1.55 11.40
CA ARG A 362 18.21 -0.52 10.47
C ARG A 362 17.85 -0.89 9.04
N GLU A 363 17.52 0.14 8.30
CA GLU A 363 17.15 0.09 6.90
C GLU A 363 17.78 1.25 6.12
N THR A 364 18.18 1.00 4.90
CA THR A 364 18.47 2.03 3.91
C THR A 364 17.91 1.57 2.56
N VAL A 365 16.96 2.32 2.03
CA VAL A 365 16.37 2.09 0.70
C VAL A 365 16.53 3.36 -0.12
N THR A 366 17.08 3.22 -1.33
CA THR A 366 17.29 4.37 -2.22
C THR A 366 17.03 3.97 -3.67
N LYS A 367 16.86 4.96 -4.55
CA LYS A 367 16.75 4.72 -6.01
C LYS A 367 18.06 4.14 -6.55
N GLY A 368 17.99 3.35 -7.62
CA GLY A 368 19.15 2.77 -8.32
C GLY A 368 20.08 3.82 -8.95
N GLY A 369 21.05 3.34 -9.72
CA GLY A 369 21.98 4.20 -10.47
C GLY A 369 23.18 4.73 -9.71
N LYS A 370 23.48 4.19 -8.52
CA LYS A 370 24.66 4.57 -7.71
C LYS A 370 25.86 3.66 -8.00
N THR A 371 27.06 4.19 -7.83
CA THR A 371 28.34 3.45 -7.94
C THR A 371 28.59 2.57 -6.72
N HIS A 372 29.46 1.57 -6.84
CA HIS A 372 29.88 0.71 -5.72
C HIS A 372 30.41 1.53 -4.53
N LYS A 373 31.12 2.62 -4.79
CA LYS A 373 31.66 3.52 -3.77
C LYS A 373 30.55 4.25 -3.01
N GLU A 374 29.55 4.78 -3.71
CA GLU A 374 28.40 5.43 -3.10
C GLU A 374 27.58 4.46 -2.26
N TRP A 375 27.42 3.22 -2.74
CA TRP A 375 26.75 2.17 -1.99
C TRP A 375 27.50 1.79 -0.72
N ALA A 376 28.82 1.62 -0.79
CA ALA A 376 29.64 1.33 0.38
C ALA A 376 29.57 2.48 1.41
N SER A 377 29.54 3.72 0.95
CA SER A 377 29.37 4.89 1.81
C SER A 377 28.01 4.89 2.51
N LEU A 378 26.91 4.61 1.79
CA LEU A 378 25.57 4.51 2.35
C LEU A 378 25.45 3.37 3.37
N PHE A 379 25.98 2.19 3.04
CA PHE A 379 26.01 1.06 3.95
C PHE A 379 26.82 1.39 5.22
N ASN A 380 27.98 2.00 5.08
CA ASN A 380 28.77 2.46 6.21
C ASN A 380 28.03 3.51 7.08
N SER A 381 27.26 4.40 6.44
CA SER A 381 26.43 5.37 7.17
C SER A 381 25.32 4.68 7.97
N MET A 382 24.71 3.63 7.41
CA MET A 382 23.73 2.79 8.11
C MET A 382 24.33 2.09 9.33
N CYS A 383 25.63 1.75 9.29
CA CYS A 383 26.34 1.14 10.41
C CYS A 383 26.62 2.12 11.56
N LYS A 384 26.39 3.41 11.40
CA LYS A 384 26.48 4.41 12.48
C LYS A 384 25.11 4.55 13.14
N LEU A 385 25.05 4.28 14.44
CA LEU A 385 23.82 4.45 15.22
C LEU A 385 23.58 5.93 15.54
N PRO A 386 22.34 6.34 15.85
CA PRO A 386 22.04 7.70 16.30
C PRO A 386 22.82 8.12 17.54
N THR A 387 23.22 7.15 18.36
CA THR A 387 24.09 7.35 19.55
C THR A 387 25.55 7.75 19.21
N GLY A 388 25.92 7.74 17.92
CA GLY A 388 27.29 7.96 17.46
C GLY A 388 28.15 6.69 17.42
N GLU A 389 27.68 5.61 18.00
CA GLU A 389 28.37 4.33 17.99
C GLU A 389 28.33 3.68 16.61
N ARG A 390 29.31 2.82 16.34
CA ARG A 390 29.41 2.10 15.08
C ARG A 390 29.21 0.61 15.28
N VAL A 391 28.30 0.04 14.48
CA VAL A 391 28.05 -1.39 14.41
C VAL A 391 28.74 -1.95 13.18
N VAL A 392 29.52 -3.02 13.33
CA VAL A 392 30.14 -3.72 12.20
C VAL A 392 29.47 -5.07 12.03
N PRO A 393 28.77 -5.31 10.90
CA PRO A 393 28.17 -6.61 10.66
C PRO A 393 29.28 -7.67 10.48
N ARG A 394 29.04 -8.84 11.02
CA ARG A 394 29.95 -9.99 10.87
C ARG A 394 29.93 -10.56 9.44
N LEU A 395 28.78 -10.42 8.78
CA LEU A 395 28.47 -10.93 7.47
C LEU A 395 27.54 -9.95 6.75
N ILE A 396 27.71 -9.78 5.45
CA ILE A 396 26.79 -9.05 4.56
C ILE A 396 26.31 -10.01 3.48
N ALA A 397 25.03 -10.41 3.56
CA ALA A 397 24.40 -11.23 2.52
C ALA A 397 24.04 -10.36 1.31
N PHE A 398 24.47 -10.78 0.13
CA PHE A 398 24.35 -10.00 -1.09
C PHE A 398 23.75 -10.83 -2.23
N SER A 399 22.98 -10.18 -3.11
CA SER A 399 22.30 -10.82 -4.23
C SER A 399 23.23 -11.77 -5.00
N HIS A 400 22.78 -12.99 -5.22
CA HIS A 400 23.56 -14.06 -5.82
C HIS A 400 23.99 -13.77 -7.27
N GLU A 401 23.20 -13.01 -8.02
CA GLU A 401 23.46 -12.64 -9.40
C GLU A 401 24.75 -11.82 -9.58
N LYS A 402 25.12 -11.05 -8.56
CA LYS A 402 26.29 -10.17 -8.55
C LYS A 402 27.62 -10.90 -8.40
N PHE A 403 27.59 -12.22 -8.17
CA PHE A 403 28.77 -13.09 -8.12
C PHE A 403 29.07 -13.77 -9.46
N SER A 404 28.29 -13.50 -10.50
CA SER A 404 28.54 -13.99 -11.84
C SER A 404 29.55 -13.08 -12.56
N LYS A 405 30.54 -13.67 -13.26
CA LYS A 405 31.51 -12.91 -14.07
C LYS A 405 30.78 -12.25 -15.23
N GLN A 406 30.94 -10.95 -15.34
CA GLN A 406 30.57 -10.17 -16.52
C GLN A 406 31.75 -10.00 -17.45
N VAL A 407 31.76 -9.00 -18.30
CA VAL A 407 32.83 -8.69 -19.27
C VAL A 407 34.19 -8.38 -18.62
N THR A 408 34.19 -8.03 -17.33
CA THR A 408 35.39 -7.69 -16.54
C THR A 408 35.96 -8.91 -15.83
N ALA A 409 37.28 -8.87 -15.49
CA ALA A 409 37.96 -9.95 -14.75
C ALA A 409 37.41 -10.13 -13.31
N HIS A 410 36.74 -9.12 -12.75
CA HIS A 410 36.17 -9.09 -11.40
C HIS A 410 34.64 -9.12 -11.46
N THR A 411 34.02 -9.72 -10.44
CA THR A 411 32.57 -9.70 -10.30
C THR A 411 32.13 -8.38 -9.64
N PRO A 412 30.86 -7.93 -9.84
CA PRO A 412 30.33 -6.78 -9.10
C PRO A 412 30.45 -6.94 -7.57
N ALA A 413 30.33 -8.17 -7.07
CA ALA A 413 30.53 -8.48 -5.66
C ALA A 413 31.97 -8.27 -5.19
N ASP A 414 32.98 -8.58 -6.05
CA ASP A 414 34.39 -8.34 -5.72
C ASP A 414 34.71 -6.85 -5.65
N GLU A 415 34.20 -6.09 -6.62
CA GLU A 415 34.38 -4.63 -6.66
C GLU A 415 33.73 -3.96 -5.45
N TYR A 416 32.49 -4.33 -5.17
CA TYR A 416 31.79 -3.80 -4.00
C TYR A 416 32.45 -4.19 -2.67
N SER A 417 32.92 -5.43 -2.54
CA SER A 417 33.68 -5.87 -1.36
C SER A 417 34.97 -5.08 -1.15
N ARG A 418 35.61 -4.61 -2.23
CA ARG A 418 36.79 -3.77 -2.15
C ARG A 418 36.45 -2.41 -1.55
N GLU A 419 35.36 -1.81 -2.00
CA GLU A 419 34.90 -0.52 -1.46
C GLU A 419 34.46 -0.63 0.02
N LEU A 420 33.75 -1.71 0.40
CA LEU A 420 33.35 -1.96 1.79
C LEU A 420 34.57 -2.06 2.73
N ARG A 421 35.65 -2.71 2.29
CA ARG A 421 36.89 -2.85 3.07
C ARG A 421 37.53 -1.49 3.37
N THR A 422 37.37 -0.49 2.53
CA THR A 422 37.88 0.87 2.80
C THR A 422 37.27 1.50 4.07
N TYR A 423 36.08 1.01 4.44
CA TYR A 423 35.37 1.38 5.66
C TYR A 423 35.54 0.36 6.79
N GLY A 424 36.43 -0.64 6.65
CA GLY A 424 36.59 -1.72 7.63
C GLY A 424 35.37 -2.64 7.76
N LEU A 425 34.56 -2.73 6.71
CA LEU A 425 33.41 -3.63 6.64
C LEU A 425 33.81 -4.98 5.99
N PRO A 426 33.13 -6.07 6.30
CA PRO A 426 33.43 -7.38 5.70
C PRO A 426 33.11 -7.38 4.20
N ALA A 427 33.73 -8.31 3.48
CA ALA A 427 33.36 -8.63 2.11
C ALA A 427 31.92 -9.20 2.08
N VAL A 428 31.23 -8.99 0.96
CA VAL A 428 29.91 -9.57 0.80
C VAL A 428 29.97 -11.10 0.59
N SER A 429 28.95 -11.77 1.09
CA SER A 429 28.75 -13.21 0.95
C SER A 429 27.52 -13.46 0.07
N ARG A 430 27.59 -14.49 -0.77
CA ARG A 430 26.47 -14.86 -1.64
C ARG A 430 25.26 -15.27 -0.84
N ALA A 431 24.12 -14.59 -1.07
CA ALA A 431 22.84 -15.00 -0.53
C ALA A 431 22.32 -16.30 -1.16
N THR A 432 21.42 -16.99 -0.47
CA THR A 432 20.79 -18.20 -1.00
C THR A 432 19.85 -17.87 -2.17
N GLN A 433 19.80 -18.77 -3.15
CA GLN A 433 18.83 -18.70 -4.24
C GLN A 433 17.46 -19.28 -3.87
N ASP A 434 17.37 -19.97 -2.74
CA ASP A 434 16.15 -20.62 -2.26
C ASP A 434 15.11 -19.58 -1.84
N ARG A 435 14.34 -19.11 -2.81
CA ARG A 435 13.33 -18.08 -2.62
C ARG A 435 12.16 -18.58 -1.77
N VAL A 436 11.68 -19.80 -2.07
CA VAL A 436 10.60 -20.43 -1.32
C VAL A 436 11.01 -20.67 0.14
N GLY A 437 12.23 -21.17 0.36
CA GLY A 437 12.75 -21.38 1.72
C GLY A 437 12.91 -20.07 2.50
N ARG A 438 13.31 -18.96 1.85
CA ARG A 438 13.38 -17.64 2.48
C ARG A 438 11.98 -17.12 2.88
N ALA A 439 11.01 -17.25 1.97
CA ALA A 439 9.64 -16.83 2.21
C ALA A 439 8.98 -17.64 3.34
N SER A 440 9.11 -18.97 3.29
CA SER A 440 8.59 -19.87 4.33
C SER A 440 9.22 -19.61 5.69
N LEU A 441 10.53 -19.35 5.75
CA LEU A 441 11.23 -19.00 6.96
C LEU A 441 10.68 -17.72 7.60
N MET A 442 10.54 -16.65 6.81
CA MET A 442 10.00 -15.39 7.27
C MET A 442 8.55 -15.53 7.76
N TYR A 443 7.73 -16.29 7.03
CA TYR A 443 6.36 -16.60 7.45
C TYR A 443 6.33 -17.28 8.82
N ASN A 444 7.16 -18.31 9.03
CA ASN A 444 7.22 -19.04 10.31
C ASN A 444 7.69 -18.15 11.46
N LEU A 445 8.64 -17.25 11.21
CA LEU A 445 9.13 -16.33 12.25
C LEU A 445 8.05 -15.32 12.68
N PHE A 446 7.25 -14.81 11.76
CA PHE A 446 6.09 -13.99 12.11
C PHE A 446 5.03 -14.82 12.87
N SER A 447 4.70 -16.03 12.40
CA SER A 447 3.71 -16.89 13.08
C SER A 447 4.09 -17.21 14.53
N ASN A 448 5.38 -17.37 14.81
CA ASN A 448 5.91 -17.67 16.13
C ASN A 448 6.18 -16.42 16.98
N GLY A 449 6.04 -15.24 16.39
CA GLY A 449 6.42 -13.97 17.00
C GLY A 449 7.91 -13.87 17.32
N ASP A 450 8.79 -14.51 16.51
CA ASP A 450 10.24 -14.57 16.69
C ASP A 450 11.00 -13.51 15.87
N LEU A 451 10.29 -12.72 15.06
CA LEU A 451 10.80 -11.63 14.26
C LEU A 451 10.08 -10.32 14.63
N VAL A 452 10.86 -9.29 14.91
CA VAL A 452 10.36 -7.93 15.08
C VAL A 452 11.17 -6.95 14.25
N ILE A 453 10.53 -5.85 13.86
CA ILE A 453 11.09 -4.81 13.00
C ILE A 453 10.94 -3.48 13.75
N LEU A 454 11.99 -2.66 13.80
CA LEU A 454 11.83 -1.31 14.34
C LEU A 454 11.02 -0.42 13.39
N ASP A 455 10.23 0.49 13.96
CA ASP A 455 9.39 1.45 13.24
C ASP A 455 10.15 2.32 12.24
N THR A 456 11.45 2.46 12.45
CA THR A 456 12.36 3.19 11.56
C THR A 456 12.61 2.48 10.22
N CYS A 457 12.33 1.17 10.13
CA CYS A 457 12.43 0.37 8.91
C CYS A 457 11.13 0.43 8.09
N LYS A 458 10.76 1.63 7.64
CA LYS A 458 9.45 1.93 7.05
C LYS A 458 9.20 1.23 5.72
N GLU A 459 10.23 1.10 4.88
CA GLU A 459 10.06 0.54 3.54
C GLU A 459 9.69 -0.94 3.60
N ILE A 460 10.36 -1.72 4.46
CA ILE A 460 10.00 -3.15 4.61
C ILE A 460 8.65 -3.33 5.32
N ILE A 461 8.34 -2.52 6.34
CA ILE A 461 7.05 -2.56 7.02
C ILE A 461 5.90 -2.32 6.03
N ASN A 462 6.09 -1.39 5.09
CA ASN A 462 5.13 -1.08 4.06
C ASN A 462 5.10 -2.14 2.93
N ALA A 463 6.25 -2.75 2.60
CA ALA A 463 6.34 -3.75 1.54
C ALA A 463 5.70 -5.08 1.92
N ILE A 464 5.90 -5.58 3.14
CA ILE A 464 5.41 -6.90 3.59
C ILE A 464 3.92 -7.13 3.29
N PRO A 465 3.01 -6.17 3.58
CA PRO A 465 1.59 -6.35 3.28
C PRO A 465 1.26 -6.42 1.78
N SER A 466 2.13 -5.96 0.90
CA SER A 466 1.90 -5.96 -0.55
C SER A 466 2.42 -7.23 -1.25
N ILE A 467 3.18 -8.08 -0.55
CA ILE A 467 3.76 -9.29 -1.12
C ILE A 467 2.68 -10.36 -1.29
N MET A 468 2.43 -10.72 -2.55
CA MET A 468 1.40 -11.68 -2.92
C MET A 468 2.00 -13.07 -3.12
N ARG A 469 1.17 -14.11 -2.95
CA ARG A 469 1.52 -15.48 -3.37
C ARG A 469 1.53 -15.55 -4.89
N ASP A 470 2.48 -16.29 -5.42
CA ASP A 470 2.50 -16.60 -6.86
C ASP A 470 1.29 -17.52 -7.16
N PRO A 471 0.39 -17.15 -8.08
CA PRO A 471 -0.75 -17.97 -8.43
C PRO A 471 -0.35 -19.31 -9.09
N ASP A 472 0.81 -19.37 -9.73
CA ASP A 472 1.35 -20.56 -10.38
C ASP A 472 2.17 -21.43 -9.41
N ASN A 473 2.68 -20.83 -8.32
CA ASN A 473 3.42 -21.52 -7.26
C ASN A 473 3.07 -20.93 -5.89
N ILE A 474 2.07 -21.48 -5.22
CA ILE A 474 1.52 -20.99 -3.95
C ILE A 474 2.58 -20.89 -2.82
N ASP A 475 3.66 -21.65 -2.92
CA ASP A 475 4.76 -21.65 -1.94
C ASP A 475 5.78 -20.52 -2.19
N ASP A 476 5.67 -19.81 -3.30
CA ASP A 476 6.52 -18.65 -3.63
C ASP A 476 5.77 -17.32 -3.56
N CYS A 477 6.54 -16.24 -3.49
CA CYS A 477 6.03 -14.88 -3.62
C CYS A 477 5.96 -14.50 -5.11
N LEU A 478 4.87 -13.83 -5.50
CA LEU A 478 4.74 -13.28 -6.85
C LEU A 478 5.85 -12.25 -7.08
N LYS A 479 6.63 -12.46 -8.15
CA LYS A 479 7.65 -11.49 -8.56
C LYS A 479 6.98 -10.34 -9.32
N VAL A 480 6.99 -9.17 -8.73
CA VAL A 480 6.51 -7.92 -9.35
C VAL A 480 7.68 -6.94 -9.40
N ASP A 481 7.92 -6.33 -10.56
CA ASP A 481 8.95 -5.29 -10.72
C ASP A 481 8.53 -4.00 -10.00
N THR A 482 8.42 -4.08 -8.67
CA THR A 482 8.06 -2.95 -7.81
C THR A 482 9.16 -2.71 -6.78
N LYS A 483 9.22 -1.49 -6.26
CA LYS A 483 10.13 -1.07 -5.17
C LYS A 483 10.06 -2.01 -3.94
N GLY A 484 8.89 -2.61 -3.70
CA GLY A 484 8.67 -3.54 -2.59
C GLY A 484 9.33 -4.90 -2.75
N ASP A 485 9.53 -5.38 -3.99
CA ASP A 485 10.18 -6.66 -4.27
C ASP A 485 11.69 -6.58 -3.94
N ASP A 486 12.37 -5.50 -4.32
CA ASP A 486 13.78 -5.27 -3.97
C ASP A 486 13.98 -5.18 -2.44
N ALA A 487 13.08 -4.49 -1.74
CA ALA A 487 13.10 -4.39 -0.28
C ALA A 487 12.94 -5.76 0.38
N TYR A 488 11.99 -6.57 -0.10
CA TYR A 488 11.74 -7.93 0.39
C TYR A 488 12.93 -8.86 0.13
N ASP A 489 13.50 -8.85 -1.08
CA ASP A 489 14.62 -9.72 -1.40
C ASP A 489 15.84 -9.42 -0.51
N ALA A 490 16.22 -8.15 -0.38
CA ALA A 490 17.31 -7.75 0.52
C ALA A 490 17.03 -8.14 1.98
N PHE A 491 15.80 -7.91 2.47
CA PHE A 491 15.41 -8.28 3.83
C PHE A 491 15.49 -9.79 4.05
N SER A 492 14.95 -10.58 3.14
CA SER A 492 14.93 -12.04 3.23
C SER A 492 16.33 -12.66 3.16
N TYR A 493 17.27 -12.06 2.41
CA TYR A 493 18.68 -12.49 2.40
C TYR A 493 19.32 -12.38 3.79
N GLY A 494 19.14 -11.23 4.46
CA GLY A 494 19.70 -10.99 5.78
C GLY A 494 19.09 -11.87 6.85
N LEU A 495 17.78 -12.03 6.82
CA LEU A 495 17.07 -12.88 7.76
C LEU A 495 17.51 -14.36 7.65
N TYR A 496 17.62 -14.87 6.43
CA TYR A 496 18.10 -16.23 6.19
C TYR A 496 19.55 -16.43 6.63
N ALA A 497 20.42 -15.45 6.33
CA ALA A 497 21.81 -15.47 6.76
C ALA A 497 21.95 -15.43 8.30
N MET A 498 21.13 -14.59 8.97
CA MET A 498 21.11 -14.47 10.43
C MET A 498 20.77 -15.78 11.14
N LEU A 499 19.87 -16.58 10.56
CA LEU A 499 19.43 -17.84 11.18
C LEU A 499 20.31 -19.03 10.84
N ARG A 500 21.05 -18.98 9.73
CA ARG A 500 22.05 -19.99 9.37
C ARG A 500 23.41 -19.79 10.02
N GLU A 501 23.62 -18.64 10.66
CA GLU A 501 24.88 -18.42 11.36
C GLU A 501 25.04 -19.44 12.48
N ARG A 502 26.06 -20.29 12.38
CA ARG A 502 26.36 -21.28 13.41
C ARG A 502 26.80 -20.54 14.68
N LYS A 503 26.11 -20.80 15.78
CA LYS A 503 26.54 -20.34 17.08
C LYS A 503 27.92 -20.96 17.39
N ARG A 504 28.82 -20.20 17.98
CA ARG A 504 30.05 -20.75 18.52
C ARG A 504 29.68 -21.73 19.67
N PRO A 505 30.46 -22.80 19.87
CA PRO A 505 30.22 -23.72 20.98
C PRO A 505 30.07 -23.04 22.35
N GLU A 506 30.93 -22.06 22.64
CA GLU A 506 30.88 -21.24 23.85
C GLU A 506 29.57 -20.42 23.99
N GLU A 507 29.03 -19.92 22.89
CA GLU A 507 27.73 -19.20 22.90
C GLU A 507 26.55 -20.13 23.19
N LEU A 508 26.64 -21.39 22.78
CA LEU A 508 25.64 -22.41 23.11
C LEU A 508 25.67 -22.77 24.60
N GLU A 509 26.84 -22.98 25.17
CA GLU A 509 27.02 -23.26 26.58
C GLU A 509 26.53 -22.11 27.48
N ILE A 510 26.88 -20.86 27.12
CA ILE A 510 26.40 -19.65 27.80
C ILE A 510 24.88 -19.56 27.76
N GLN A 511 24.25 -19.88 26.61
CA GLN A 511 22.80 -19.81 26.47
C GLN A 511 22.09 -20.94 27.23
N GLU A 512 22.66 -22.13 27.25
CA GLU A 512 22.09 -23.25 28.04
C GLU A 512 22.14 -22.94 29.52
N HIS A 513 23.26 -22.47 30.04
CA HIS A 513 23.38 -22.10 31.43
C HIS A 513 22.48 -20.93 31.85
N ALA A 514 22.22 -20.00 30.90
CA ALA A 514 21.32 -18.89 31.14
C ALA A 514 19.83 -19.26 31.12
N LYS A 515 19.45 -20.43 30.62
CA LYS A 515 18.02 -20.83 30.53
C LYS A 515 17.34 -20.97 31.87
N ASP A 516 18.09 -21.47 32.86
CA ASP A 516 17.57 -21.79 34.17
C ASP A 516 17.60 -20.63 35.18
N LEU A 517 18.12 -19.45 34.74
CA LEU A 517 18.19 -18.26 35.56
C LEU A 517 16.90 -17.43 35.40
N ASP A 518 16.49 -16.79 36.50
CA ASP A 518 15.43 -15.78 36.43
C ASP A 518 15.82 -14.61 35.50
N PRO A 519 14.87 -13.82 34.96
CA PRO A 519 15.15 -12.82 33.95
C PRO A 519 16.22 -11.78 34.32
N PHE A 520 16.28 -11.42 35.61
CA PHE A 520 17.23 -10.44 36.12
C PHE A 520 18.65 -11.03 36.28
N ALA A 521 18.74 -12.21 36.92
CA ALA A 521 19.99 -12.96 37.06
C ALA A 521 20.56 -13.36 35.70
N ARG A 522 19.70 -13.74 34.76
CA ARG A 522 20.03 -14.04 33.36
C ARG A 522 20.66 -12.87 32.65
N TYR A 523 20.09 -11.67 32.79
CA TYR A 523 20.62 -10.44 32.22
C TYR A 523 22.05 -10.17 32.69
N PHE A 524 22.30 -10.20 34.02
CA PHE A 524 23.64 -9.94 34.57
C PHE A 524 24.65 -11.04 34.21
N TYR A 525 24.22 -12.29 34.17
CA TYR A 525 25.07 -13.40 33.73
C TYR A 525 25.52 -13.20 32.28
N LEU A 526 24.60 -12.92 31.38
CA LEU A 526 24.89 -12.68 29.97
C LEU A 526 25.76 -11.45 29.77
N LEU A 527 25.51 -10.37 30.50
CA LEU A 527 26.33 -9.16 30.47
C LEU A 527 27.77 -9.44 30.95
N LYS A 528 27.92 -10.23 31.99
CA LYS A 528 29.24 -10.66 32.50
C LYS A 528 29.99 -11.48 31.46
N MET A 529 29.34 -12.46 30.82
CA MET A 529 29.94 -13.28 29.76
C MET A 529 30.34 -12.47 28.54
N ALA A 530 29.55 -11.47 28.15
CA ALA A 530 29.87 -10.55 27.08
C ALA A 530 31.13 -9.70 27.40
N ASN A 531 31.21 -9.18 28.60
CA ASN A 531 32.37 -8.41 29.07
C ASN A 531 33.65 -9.26 29.16
N GLU A 532 33.54 -10.53 29.53
CA GLU A 532 34.64 -11.48 29.55
C GLU A 532 35.11 -11.87 28.14
N ALA A 533 34.16 -12.10 27.21
CA ALA A 533 34.47 -12.34 25.80
C ALA A 533 35.14 -11.14 25.14
N SER A 534 34.73 -9.91 25.51
CA SER A 534 35.33 -8.66 25.02
C SER A 534 36.76 -8.48 25.44
N LYS A 535 37.14 -8.98 26.61
CA LYS A 535 38.52 -8.94 27.10
C LYS A 535 39.46 -9.96 26.44
N ARG A 536 38.89 -11.02 25.81
CA ARG A 536 39.64 -12.12 25.19
C ARG A 536 39.93 -11.93 23.68
N THR A 537 39.27 -10.98 23.02
CA THR A 537 39.41 -10.75 21.59
C THR A 537 39.73 -9.29 21.28
N GLU A 538 41.00 -8.99 21.02
CA GLU A 538 41.43 -7.67 20.55
C GLU A 538 40.96 -7.30 19.15
N VAL A 539 40.25 -8.14 18.45
CA VAL A 539 39.94 -7.96 17.01
C VAL A 539 38.47 -7.66 16.71
N PHE A 540 37.50 -7.99 17.55
CA PHE A 540 36.07 -7.82 17.24
C PHE A 540 35.19 -7.56 18.46
N VAL A 541 35.64 -6.67 19.29
CA VAL A 541 34.77 -6.25 20.35
C VAL A 541 34.17 -4.92 19.99
N GLN A 542 32.91 -4.92 19.76
CA GLN A 542 32.10 -3.77 20.07
C GLN A 542 32.29 -3.44 21.54
N LYS A 543 33.34 -2.69 21.86
CA LYS A 543 33.31 -1.91 23.08
C LYS A 543 32.10 -1.01 22.88
N ASP A 544 31.14 -1.13 23.77
CA ASP A 544 30.06 -0.19 23.91
C ASP A 544 28.95 -0.30 22.86
N ILE A 545 28.16 -1.41 22.89
CA ILE A 545 26.72 -1.25 22.70
C ILE A 545 26.23 -0.78 24.07
N PRO A 546 25.72 0.44 24.22
CA PRO A 546 25.20 0.87 25.50
C PRO A 546 24.09 -0.08 25.88
N VAL A 547 24.15 -0.57 27.10
CA VAL A 547 22.96 -0.95 27.82
C VAL A 547 22.10 0.31 27.81
N TRP A 548 21.03 0.32 27.06
CA TRP A 548 20.05 1.40 27.09
C TRP A 548 19.46 1.44 28.49
N GLN A 549 20.15 2.14 29.41
CA GLN A 549 19.53 2.60 30.64
C GLN A 549 18.71 3.80 30.26
N GLY A 550 17.39 3.63 30.28
CA GLY A 550 16.42 4.65 29.94
C GLY A 550 16.70 5.97 30.70
N LYS A 551 17.36 6.89 29.99
CA LYS A 551 17.25 8.32 30.18
C LYS A 551 17.38 8.94 28.78
N CYS A 552 16.26 9.03 28.09
CA CYS A 552 16.11 10.08 27.10
C CYS A 552 16.17 11.41 27.84
N GLY A 553 17.34 12.03 27.86
CA GLY A 553 17.43 13.46 28.06
C GLY A 553 16.85 14.12 26.82
N LEU A 554 15.61 14.55 26.92
CA LEU A 554 15.06 15.61 26.10
C LEU A 554 15.57 16.92 26.72
N GLU A 555 16.52 17.55 26.09
CA GLU A 555 16.67 19.01 26.01
C GLU A 555 16.63 19.42 24.54
#